data_dcacee2061aaeb39914b2f0b8266721d
#
_entry.id   dcacee2061aaeb39914b2f0b8266721d
#
_cell.length_a   1.000
_cell.length_b   1.000
_cell.length_c   1.000
_cell.angle_alpha   90.00
_cell.angle_beta   90.00
_cell.angle_gamma   90.00
#
_symmetry.space_group_name_H-M   'P 1'
#
loop_
_entity.id
_entity.type
_entity.pdbx_description
1 polymer ?
#
loop_
_entity_poly.entity_id
_entity_poly.type
_entity_poly.pdbx_seq_one_letter_code
_entity_poly.pdbx_strand_id
1 'polypeptide(L)'
;MFNYIIWNPDLVALHLGPLSIRWYALCWMIGLMLAYFYVQKLYSDQKIPNEKFEPLFVYCFIGILLGARLGHCIFYQPEDFLFSTKGWFEMFIPVKLFGQGVIDSFSSGQWKFIGYEGLASHGGTLGLMIALLLYSKKMMVKLLFVIDAVAIATPVTACAIRLGNLMNSEIIGKPTNLPWAFIFERVDTLPRHPGQLYEAIAYALLAIIMFHIYKNTNVSSSTSTVRTDFKTGKAHSKEAEKNSIEISGNEKKNFSSSVPSSFPNKLMGTGFYFGLCLLYIFTARIFIELTKENQEAFEEGMILNMGQLLSLPFIVLGALTMWRGYKTSKK
;
A
#
# COMPACT_ATOMS: atom_id res chain seq x y z
N MET A 1 -12.40 9.97 -39.26
CA MET A 1 -11.33 10.64 -38.51
C MET A 1 -11.65 10.41 -37.05
N PHE A 2 -10.80 9.70 -36.30
CA PHE A 2 -11.05 9.48 -34.90
C PHE A 2 -10.76 10.79 -34.13
N ASN A 3 -11.67 11.22 -33.26
CA ASN A 3 -11.42 12.33 -32.35
C ASN A 3 -10.67 11.76 -31.14
N TYR A 4 -9.34 11.85 -31.17
CA TYR A 4 -8.52 11.46 -30.02
C TYR A 4 -8.78 12.36 -28.81
N ILE A 5 -8.54 11.84 -27.61
CA ILE A 5 -8.72 12.58 -26.36
C ILE A 5 -7.48 13.47 -26.16
N ILE A 6 -7.65 14.78 -26.27
CA ILE A 6 -6.59 15.74 -25.94
C ILE A 6 -6.48 15.82 -24.43
N TRP A 7 -5.28 15.56 -23.89
CA TRP A 7 -5.01 15.49 -22.46
C TRP A 7 -3.93 16.49 -22.05
N ASN A 8 -4.36 17.57 -21.44
CA ASN A 8 -3.48 18.63 -20.91
C ASN A 8 -4.08 19.28 -19.65
N PRO A 9 -4.38 18.52 -18.58
CA PRO A 9 -4.92 19.09 -17.36
C PRO A 9 -3.85 19.95 -16.68
N ASP A 10 -4.27 20.97 -15.90
CA ASP A 10 -3.35 21.67 -15.00
C ASP A 10 -2.72 20.67 -14.02
N LEU A 11 -1.43 20.82 -13.73
CA LEU A 11 -0.74 20.00 -12.73
C LEU A 11 -1.17 20.33 -11.30
N VAL A 12 -1.58 21.56 -11.09
CA VAL A 12 -1.99 22.08 -9.77
C VAL A 12 -3.49 21.91 -9.60
N ALA A 13 -3.89 21.20 -8.56
CA ALA A 13 -5.28 21.01 -8.21
C ALA A 13 -5.82 22.22 -7.40
N LEU A 14 -4.99 22.79 -6.54
CA LEU A 14 -5.41 23.84 -5.61
C LEU A 14 -4.24 24.75 -5.24
N HIS A 15 -4.48 26.05 -5.28
CA HIS A 15 -3.57 27.08 -4.77
C HIS A 15 -4.03 27.57 -3.40
N LEU A 16 -3.21 27.37 -2.37
CA LEU A 16 -3.42 27.88 -1.00
C LEU A 16 -2.33 28.89 -0.66
N GLY A 17 -2.48 30.12 -1.19
CA GLY A 17 -1.45 31.15 -1.07
C GLY A 17 -0.13 30.69 -1.72
N PRO A 18 0.98 30.62 -0.96
CA PRO A 18 2.27 30.19 -1.50
C PRO A 18 2.38 28.67 -1.76
N LEU A 19 1.42 27.87 -1.26
CA LEU A 19 1.40 26.42 -1.39
C LEU A 19 0.55 26.00 -2.57
N SER A 20 1.15 25.27 -3.51
CA SER A 20 0.47 24.67 -4.66
C SER A 20 0.34 23.17 -4.47
N ILE A 21 -0.88 22.66 -4.35
CA ILE A 21 -1.15 21.24 -4.20
C ILE A 21 -1.36 20.64 -5.59
N ARG A 22 -0.51 19.69 -5.98
CA ARG A 22 -0.60 19.00 -7.26
C ARG A 22 -1.61 17.85 -7.20
N TRP A 23 -2.27 17.58 -8.32
CA TRP A 23 -3.20 16.44 -8.46
C TRP A 23 -2.56 15.11 -8.06
N TYR A 24 -1.29 14.88 -8.40
CA TYR A 24 -0.56 13.68 -8.01
C TYR A 24 -0.53 13.48 -6.49
N ALA A 25 -0.17 14.54 -5.76
CA ALA A 25 -0.14 14.49 -4.29
C ALA A 25 -1.55 14.27 -3.69
N LEU A 26 -2.56 14.89 -4.29
CA LEU A 26 -3.96 14.73 -3.85
C LEU A 26 -4.44 13.29 -4.07
N CYS A 27 -4.20 12.72 -5.25
CA CYS A 27 -4.51 11.30 -5.53
C CYS A 27 -3.80 10.37 -4.55
N TRP A 28 -2.53 10.64 -4.26
CA TRP A 28 -1.74 9.87 -3.30
C TRP A 28 -2.35 9.91 -1.88
N MET A 29 -2.69 11.12 -1.42
CA MET A 29 -3.33 11.31 -0.11
C MET A 29 -4.68 10.59 -0.02
N ILE A 30 -5.52 10.72 -1.05
CA ILE A 30 -6.83 10.05 -1.10
C ILE A 30 -6.64 8.53 -1.07
N GLY A 31 -5.69 8.00 -1.87
CA GLY A 31 -5.40 6.57 -1.90
C GLY A 31 -4.94 6.02 -0.55
N LEU A 32 -4.04 6.72 0.13
CA LEU A 32 -3.57 6.36 1.47
C LEU A 32 -4.68 6.44 2.51
N MET A 33 -5.51 7.49 2.47
CA MET A 33 -6.63 7.65 3.39
C MET A 33 -7.66 6.54 3.23
N LEU A 34 -8.02 6.20 2.00
CA LEU A 34 -8.93 5.08 1.73
C LEU A 34 -8.34 3.74 2.19
N ALA A 35 -7.04 3.51 1.95
CA ALA A 35 -6.34 2.32 2.43
C ALA A 35 -6.33 2.25 3.95
N TYR A 36 -6.06 3.36 4.64
CA TYR A 36 -6.09 3.45 6.10
C TYR A 36 -7.44 3.03 6.67
N PHE A 37 -8.53 3.63 6.22
CA PHE A 37 -9.87 3.29 6.69
C PHE A 37 -10.26 1.86 6.34
N TYR A 38 -9.82 1.37 5.19
CA TYR A 38 -10.11 0.00 4.79
C TYR A 38 -9.38 -1.01 5.68
N VAL A 39 -8.08 -0.83 5.94
CA VAL A 39 -7.33 -1.72 6.85
C VAL A 39 -7.87 -1.61 8.28
N GLN A 40 -8.22 -0.41 8.75
CA GLN A 40 -8.87 -0.24 10.06
C GLN A 40 -10.14 -1.08 10.18
N LYS A 41 -10.99 -1.04 9.14
CA LYS A 41 -12.18 -1.88 9.07
C LYS A 41 -11.84 -3.37 9.10
N LEU A 42 -10.81 -3.81 8.34
CA LEU A 42 -10.36 -5.22 8.36
C LEU A 42 -9.95 -5.66 9.76
N TYR A 43 -9.22 -4.82 10.50
CA TYR A 43 -8.83 -5.11 11.89
C TYR A 43 -10.04 -5.22 12.81
N SER A 44 -10.98 -4.28 12.70
CA SER A 44 -12.24 -4.29 13.46
C SER A 44 -13.09 -5.54 13.16
N ASP A 45 -13.28 -5.87 11.88
CA ASP A 45 -14.06 -7.05 11.45
C ASP A 45 -13.42 -8.36 11.97
N GLN A 46 -12.10 -8.39 12.12
CA GLN A 46 -11.36 -9.53 12.67
C GLN A 46 -11.17 -9.48 14.20
N LYS A 47 -11.88 -8.54 14.87
CA LYS A 47 -11.87 -8.37 16.34
C LYS A 47 -10.47 -8.10 16.90
N ILE A 48 -9.61 -7.42 16.15
CA ILE A 48 -8.31 -6.95 16.61
C ILE A 48 -8.48 -5.54 17.17
N PRO A 49 -8.00 -5.24 18.38
CA PRO A 49 -8.13 -3.92 19.01
C PRO A 49 -7.49 -2.81 18.17
N ASN A 50 -8.10 -1.62 18.15
CA ASN A 50 -7.58 -0.44 17.41
C ASN A 50 -6.19 -0.03 17.90
N GLU A 51 -5.87 -0.21 19.16
CA GLU A 51 -4.54 0.05 19.73
C GLU A 51 -3.41 -0.73 19.04
N LYS A 52 -3.75 -1.88 18.43
CA LYS A 52 -2.83 -2.65 17.61
C LYS A 52 -2.80 -2.21 16.15
N PHE A 53 -3.87 -1.61 15.65
CA PHE A 53 -3.93 -1.09 14.29
C PHE A 53 -3.16 0.24 14.13
N GLU A 54 -3.36 1.18 15.05
CA GLU A 54 -2.80 2.54 14.93
C GLU A 54 -1.28 2.59 14.63
N PRO A 55 -0.43 1.79 15.30
CA PRO A 55 1.00 1.80 14.99
C PRO A 55 1.34 1.29 13.60
N LEU A 56 0.49 0.47 12.97
CA LEU A 56 0.78 -0.11 11.64
C LEU A 56 1.10 0.96 10.60
N PHE A 57 0.31 2.02 10.55
CA PHE A 57 0.51 3.11 9.61
C PHE A 57 1.88 3.77 9.79
N VAL A 58 2.27 4.04 11.04
CA VAL A 58 3.56 4.64 11.37
C VAL A 58 4.72 3.73 10.97
N TYR A 59 4.62 2.42 11.27
CA TYR A 59 5.63 1.44 10.85
C TYR A 59 5.77 1.38 9.33
N CYS A 60 4.66 1.30 8.60
CA CYS A 60 4.68 1.28 7.14
C CYS A 60 5.28 2.57 6.57
N PHE A 61 4.83 3.73 7.05
CA PHE A 61 5.30 5.03 6.58
C PHE A 61 6.80 5.22 6.78
N ILE A 62 7.28 4.99 8.00
CA ILE A 62 8.70 5.09 8.33
C ILE A 62 9.50 4.06 7.54
N GLY A 63 9.03 2.80 7.48
CA GLY A 63 9.72 1.74 6.77
C GLY A 63 9.87 2.03 5.28
N ILE A 64 8.81 2.47 4.62
CA ILE A 64 8.84 2.84 3.19
C ILE A 64 9.78 4.03 2.96
N LEU A 65 9.63 5.10 3.74
CA LEU A 65 10.39 6.33 3.57
C LEU A 65 11.89 6.10 3.78
N LEU A 66 12.26 5.50 4.92
CA LEU A 66 13.66 5.18 5.22
C LEU A 66 14.23 4.17 4.24
N GLY A 67 13.49 3.12 3.92
CA GLY A 67 13.93 2.11 2.97
C GLY A 67 14.15 2.68 1.58
N ALA A 68 13.23 3.51 1.08
CA ALA A 68 13.35 4.14 -0.23
C ALA A 68 14.54 5.11 -0.28
N ARG A 69 14.74 5.90 0.79
CA ARG A 69 15.88 6.83 0.88
C ARG A 69 17.22 6.09 0.97
N LEU A 70 17.34 5.14 1.88
CA LEU A 70 18.55 4.33 2.03
C LEU A 70 18.87 3.55 0.75
N GLY A 71 17.84 2.96 0.12
CA GLY A 71 18.02 2.26 -1.15
C GLY A 71 18.55 3.19 -2.25
N HIS A 72 18.07 4.42 -2.34
CA HIS A 72 18.60 5.40 -3.27
C HIS A 72 20.05 5.76 -2.96
N CYS A 73 20.35 6.15 -1.73
CA CYS A 73 21.68 6.59 -1.33
C CYS A 73 22.73 5.47 -1.47
N ILE A 74 22.36 4.23 -1.18
CA ILE A 74 23.31 3.10 -1.19
C ILE A 74 23.55 2.56 -2.60
N PHE A 75 22.49 2.45 -3.42
CA PHE A 75 22.59 1.76 -4.71
C PHE A 75 22.72 2.70 -5.91
N TYR A 76 22.21 3.93 -5.83
CA TYR A 76 22.21 4.86 -6.96
C TYR A 76 23.24 5.96 -6.84
N GLN A 77 23.58 6.40 -5.63
CA GLN A 77 24.54 7.48 -5.39
C GLN A 77 25.48 7.17 -4.21
N PRO A 78 26.17 6.02 -4.19
CA PRO A 78 27.01 5.63 -3.07
C PRO A 78 28.19 6.60 -2.85
N GLU A 79 28.73 7.17 -3.92
CA GLU A 79 29.86 8.12 -3.85
C GLU A 79 29.50 9.39 -3.11
N ASP A 80 28.28 9.91 -3.30
CA ASP A 80 27.83 11.14 -2.65
C ASP A 80 27.53 10.94 -1.17
N PHE A 81 26.99 9.76 -0.80
CA PHE A 81 26.41 9.54 0.54
C PHE A 81 27.27 8.69 1.46
N LEU A 82 27.99 7.68 0.97
CA LEU A 82 28.65 6.72 1.85
C LEU A 82 30.05 7.11 2.31
N PHE A 83 30.75 7.96 1.53
CA PHE A 83 32.18 8.24 1.74
C PHE A 83 32.47 9.58 2.42
N SER A 84 31.44 10.31 2.85
CA SER A 84 31.64 11.58 3.56
C SER A 84 30.68 11.74 4.75
N THR A 85 31.14 12.40 5.81
CA THR A 85 30.29 12.73 6.98
C THR A 85 29.11 13.61 6.59
N LYS A 86 29.30 14.49 5.61
CA LYS A 86 28.27 15.32 5.00
C LYS A 86 27.20 14.47 4.30
N GLY A 87 27.64 13.49 3.51
CA GLY A 87 26.73 12.56 2.83
C GLY A 87 25.89 11.72 3.79
N TRP A 88 26.48 11.24 4.87
CA TRP A 88 25.74 10.54 5.93
C TRP A 88 24.66 11.43 6.56
N PHE A 89 24.95 12.72 6.79
CA PHE A 89 23.97 13.65 7.32
C PHE A 89 22.83 13.91 6.32
N GLU A 90 23.15 14.18 5.05
CA GLU A 90 22.19 14.40 3.97
C GLU A 90 21.34 13.15 3.66
N MET A 91 21.82 11.96 3.99
CA MET A 91 21.06 10.70 3.83
C MET A 91 19.81 10.68 4.73
N PHE A 92 19.94 11.16 5.97
CA PHE A 92 18.85 11.09 6.97
C PHE A 92 18.08 12.40 7.11
N ILE A 93 18.67 13.53 6.73
CA ILE A 93 18.06 14.85 6.86
C ILE A 93 17.84 15.44 5.48
N PRO A 94 16.62 15.94 5.18
CA PRO A 94 16.24 16.40 3.83
C PRO A 94 16.81 17.78 3.49
N VAL A 95 18.12 17.94 3.64
CA VAL A 95 18.86 19.18 3.35
C VAL A 95 20.01 18.88 2.40
N LYS A 96 20.38 19.85 1.58
CA LYS A 96 21.61 19.86 0.80
C LYS A 96 22.59 20.85 1.42
N LEU A 97 23.80 20.38 1.66
CA LEU A 97 24.87 21.16 2.28
C LEU A 97 25.89 21.60 1.20
N PHE A 98 26.22 22.88 1.15
CA PHE A 98 27.15 23.43 0.15
C PHE A 98 28.53 23.80 0.74
N GLY A 99 28.68 23.85 2.08
CA GLY A 99 29.95 24.07 2.77
C GLY A 99 30.88 22.88 2.77
N GLN A 100 32.07 23.01 3.33
CA GLN A 100 33.07 21.92 3.40
C GLN A 100 32.70 20.82 4.40
N GLY A 101 31.86 21.13 5.40
CA GLY A 101 31.40 20.17 6.40
C GLY A 101 30.00 20.48 6.88
N VAL A 102 29.44 19.60 7.75
CA VAL A 102 28.09 19.77 8.30
C VAL A 102 28.00 21.06 9.12
N ILE A 103 28.87 21.23 10.11
CA ILE A 103 28.89 22.40 11.00
C ILE A 103 29.16 23.68 10.20
N ASP A 104 30.13 23.66 9.30
CA ASP A 104 30.46 24.77 8.44
C ASP A 104 29.28 25.21 7.57
N SER A 105 28.56 24.27 6.96
CA SER A 105 27.39 24.56 6.14
C SER A 105 26.27 25.25 6.93
N PHE A 106 26.01 24.83 8.17
CA PHE A 106 24.98 25.45 9.00
C PHE A 106 25.41 26.80 9.55
N SER A 107 26.65 26.95 9.99
CA SER A 107 27.16 28.20 10.55
C SER A 107 27.30 29.31 9.51
N SER A 108 27.68 28.95 8.26
CA SER A 108 27.79 29.86 7.12
C SER A 108 26.48 30.11 6.37
N GLY A 109 25.38 29.42 6.74
CA GLY A 109 24.10 29.51 6.03
C GLY A 109 24.12 28.83 4.65
N GLN A 110 25.16 28.05 4.34
CA GLN A 110 25.31 27.33 3.06
C GLN A 110 24.57 25.98 3.08
N TRP A 111 23.26 26.04 3.27
CA TRP A 111 22.40 24.86 3.21
C TRP A 111 21.04 25.20 2.63
N LYS A 112 20.38 24.21 2.06
CA LYS A 112 19.03 24.36 1.49
C LYS A 112 18.17 23.16 1.85
N PHE A 113 16.95 23.40 2.29
CA PHE A 113 15.95 22.35 2.44
C PHE A 113 15.47 21.92 1.03
N ILE A 114 15.68 20.67 0.68
CA ILE A 114 15.32 20.10 -0.62
C ILE A 114 14.23 19.04 -0.54
N GLY A 115 13.84 18.64 0.68
CA GLY A 115 12.99 17.46 0.87
C GLY A 115 13.76 16.16 0.64
N TYR A 116 13.05 15.03 0.65
CA TYR A 116 13.63 13.73 0.30
C TYR A 116 13.56 13.54 -1.22
N GLU A 117 14.53 14.08 -1.93
CA GLU A 117 14.77 13.79 -3.34
C GLU A 117 15.53 12.47 -3.48
N GLY A 118 15.24 11.71 -4.52
CA GLY A 118 15.85 10.39 -4.73
C GLY A 118 15.28 9.33 -3.77
N LEU A 119 14.25 8.66 -4.22
CA LEU A 119 13.59 7.56 -3.52
C LEU A 119 13.57 6.32 -4.43
N ALA A 120 14.21 5.24 -3.98
CA ALA A 120 14.25 3.98 -4.72
C ALA A 120 13.07 3.07 -4.31
N SER A 121 12.25 2.67 -5.28
CA SER A 121 11.08 1.82 -5.03
C SER A 121 11.44 0.45 -4.43
N HIS A 122 12.55 -0.16 -4.88
CA HIS A 122 13.04 -1.43 -4.33
C HIS A 122 13.44 -1.30 -2.86
N GLY A 123 14.11 -0.17 -2.50
CA GLY A 123 14.43 0.14 -1.11
C GLY A 123 13.18 0.33 -0.26
N GLY A 124 12.18 1.04 -0.77
CA GLY A 124 10.88 1.23 -0.11
C GLY A 124 10.16 -0.10 0.14
N THR A 125 10.18 -1.02 -0.83
CA THR A 125 9.58 -2.35 -0.68
C THR A 125 10.28 -3.16 0.40
N LEU A 126 11.62 -3.18 0.41
CA LEU A 126 12.40 -3.87 1.45
C LEU A 126 12.15 -3.26 2.83
N GLY A 127 12.13 -1.93 2.92
CA GLY A 127 11.81 -1.21 4.15
C GLY A 127 10.41 -1.52 4.68
N LEU A 128 9.41 -1.59 3.80
CA LEU A 128 8.06 -2.03 4.16
C LEU A 128 8.07 -3.46 4.70
N MET A 129 8.75 -4.41 4.06
CA MET A 129 8.83 -5.80 4.53
C MET A 129 9.42 -5.88 5.94
N ILE A 130 10.52 -5.16 6.19
CA ILE A 130 11.15 -5.09 7.52
C ILE A 130 10.18 -4.47 8.54
N ALA A 131 9.50 -3.36 8.17
CA ALA A 131 8.54 -2.70 9.03
C ALA A 131 7.38 -3.61 9.43
N LEU A 132 6.82 -4.39 8.49
CA LEU A 132 5.74 -5.35 8.77
C LEU A 132 6.21 -6.48 9.70
N LEU A 133 7.45 -6.95 9.54
CA LEU A 133 8.05 -7.94 10.43
C LEU A 133 8.22 -7.39 11.86
N LEU A 134 8.75 -6.18 12.00
CA LEU A 134 8.94 -5.52 13.30
C LEU A 134 7.60 -5.22 13.96
N TYR A 135 6.64 -4.69 13.21
CA TYR A 135 5.28 -4.45 13.68
C TYR A 135 4.62 -5.74 14.19
N SER A 136 4.64 -6.80 13.39
CA SER A 136 4.07 -8.10 13.73
C SER A 136 4.62 -8.64 15.05
N LYS A 137 5.93 -8.56 15.25
CA LYS A 137 6.60 -8.98 16.49
C LYS A 137 6.23 -8.09 17.68
N LYS A 138 6.26 -6.77 17.50
CA LYS A 138 6.01 -5.79 18.56
C LYS A 138 4.56 -5.80 19.04
N MET A 139 3.61 -5.88 18.09
CA MET A 139 2.17 -5.85 18.40
C MET A 139 1.57 -7.24 18.64
N MET A 140 2.39 -8.30 18.52
CA MET A 140 1.93 -9.69 18.68
C MET A 140 0.75 -10.01 17.75
N VAL A 141 0.77 -9.48 16.51
CA VAL A 141 -0.21 -9.75 15.46
C VAL A 141 0.41 -10.71 14.46
N LYS A 142 -0.33 -11.72 14.02
CA LYS A 142 0.17 -12.73 13.08
C LYS A 142 0.65 -12.06 11.78
N LEU A 143 1.90 -12.28 11.37
CA LEU A 143 2.50 -11.64 10.19
C LEU A 143 1.69 -11.85 8.92
N LEU A 144 1.23 -13.08 8.64
CA LEU A 144 0.43 -13.37 7.46
C LEU A 144 -0.90 -12.60 7.45
N PHE A 145 -1.49 -12.31 8.64
CA PHE A 145 -2.66 -11.45 8.71
C PHE A 145 -2.34 -10.01 8.30
N VAL A 146 -1.23 -9.47 8.79
CA VAL A 146 -0.79 -8.10 8.47
C VAL A 146 -0.50 -7.98 6.97
N ILE A 147 0.20 -8.95 6.40
CA ILE A 147 0.51 -9.00 4.96
C ILE A 147 -0.78 -9.08 4.13
N ASP A 148 -1.73 -9.95 4.49
CA ASP A 148 -3.03 -10.05 3.81
C ASP A 148 -3.82 -8.74 3.90
N ALA A 149 -3.85 -8.08 5.08
CA ALA A 149 -4.56 -6.82 5.27
C ALA A 149 -3.97 -5.69 4.41
N VAL A 150 -2.64 -5.57 4.37
CA VAL A 150 -1.95 -4.60 3.50
C VAL A 150 -2.18 -4.93 2.03
N ALA A 151 -2.12 -6.21 1.65
CA ALA A 151 -2.35 -6.64 0.27
C ALA A 151 -3.76 -6.32 -0.24
N ILE A 152 -4.79 -6.43 0.62
CA ILE A 152 -6.17 -6.05 0.25
C ILE A 152 -6.29 -4.54 -0.01
N ALA A 153 -5.56 -3.71 0.75
CA ALA A 153 -5.59 -2.25 0.59
C ALA A 153 -4.70 -1.74 -0.55
N THR A 154 -3.66 -2.50 -0.93
CA THR A 154 -2.69 -2.12 -1.96
C THR A 154 -3.32 -1.72 -3.30
N PRO A 155 -4.30 -2.44 -3.87
CA PRO A 155 -4.89 -2.06 -5.16
C PRO A 155 -5.60 -0.71 -5.13
N VAL A 156 -6.18 -0.31 -4.00
CA VAL A 156 -6.86 0.98 -3.84
C VAL A 156 -5.84 2.12 -3.95
N THR A 157 -4.74 2.01 -3.21
CA THR A 157 -3.66 3.00 -3.25
C THR A 157 -2.98 3.01 -4.62
N ALA A 158 -2.71 1.82 -5.19
CA ALA A 158 -2.09 1.70 -6.50
C ALA A 158 -2.95 2.34 -7.61
N CYS A 159 -4.27 2.14 -7.60
CA CYS A 159 -5.20 2.81 -8.52
C CYS A 159 -5.09 4.33 -8.40
N ALA A 160 -5.14 4.87 -7.18
CA ALA A 160 -5.04 6.31 -6.95
C ALA A 160 -3.70 6.90 -7.44
N ILE A 161 -2.59 6.19 -7.22
CA ILE A 161 -1.27 6.58 -7.73
C ILE A 161 -1.26 6.63 -9.27
N ARG A 162 -1.87 5.64 -9.95
CA ARG A 162 -1.93 5.62 -11.41
C ARG A 162 -2.79 6.74 -11.98
N LEU A 163 -3.87 7.12 -11.31
CA LEU A 163 -4.63 8.31 -11.66
C LEU A 163 -3.80 9.59 -11.47
N GLY A 164 -2.97 9.66 -10.43
CA GLY A 164 -2.01 10.74 -10.26
C GLY A 164 -0.97 10.81 -11.38
N ASN A 165 -0.42 9.66 -11.82
CA ASN A 165 0.49 9.60 -12.97
C ASN A 165 -0.21 10.07 -14.27
N LEU A 166 -1.49 9.76 -14.47
CA LEU A 166 -2.28 10.24 -15.60
C LEU A 166 -2.36 11.76 -15.60
N MET A 167 -2.62 12.40 -14.44
CA MET A 167 -2.66 13.86 -14.32
C MET A 167 -1.31 14.51 -14.63
N ASN A 168 -0.20 13.84 -14.30
CA ASN A 168 1.14 14.30 -14.62
C ASN A 168 1.60 13.99 -16.06
N SER A 169 0.83 13.22 -16.84
CA SER A 169 1.23 12.71 -18.17
C SER A 169 2.51 11.87 -18.10
N GLU A 170 2.68 11.08 -17.04
CA GLU A 170 3.83 10.19 -16.80
C GLU A 170 3.48 8.74 -17.19
N ILE A 171 4.49 7.93 -17.55
CA ILE A 171 4.35 6.49 -17.82
C ILE A 171 3.32 6.23 -18.94
N ILE A 172 3.41 7.01 -20.00
CA ILE A 172 2.57 6.87 -21.20
C ILE A 172 2.98 5.64 -22.02
N GLY A 173 2.08 5.21 -22.89
CA GLY A 173 2.32 4.08 -23.77
C GLY A 173 2.82 4.46 -25.16
N LYS A 174 3.05 3.44 -25.99
CA LYS A 174 3.44 3.54 -27.40
C LYS A 174 2.41 4.33 -28.20
N PRO A 175 2.82 4.97 -29.32
CA PRO A 175 1.88 5.53 -30.28
C PRO A 175 0.88 4.48 -30.78
N THR A 176 -0.38 4.88 -31.00
CA THR A 176 -1.45 3.98 -31.42
C THR A 176 -2.54 4.73 -32.19
N ASN A 177 -3.22 4.02 -33.07
CA ASN A 177 -4.35 4.55 -33.82
C ASN A 177 -5.73 4.11 -33.29
N LEU A 178 -5.76 3.60 -32.04
CA LEU A 178 -7.00 3.17 -31.41
C LEU A 178 -7.92 4.35 -31.09
N PRO A 179 -9.24 4.20 -31.18
CA PRO A 179 -10.19 5.32 -31.05
C PRO A 179 -10.19 5.98 -29.65
N TRP A 180 -9.64 5.31 -28.63
CA TRP A 180 -9.51 5.82 -27.26
C TRP A 180 -8.09 6.27 -26.91
N ALA A 181 -7.23 6.51 -27.92
CA ALA A 181 -5.90 7.02 -27.69
C ALA A 181 -5.94 8.46 -27.12
N PHE A 182 -4.95 8.76 -26.30
CA PHE A 182 -4.75 10.08 -25.69
C PHE A 182 -3.60 10.81 -26.40
N ILE A 183 -3.78 12.10 -26.66
CA ILE A 183 -2.69 12.99 -27.05
C ILE A 183 -2.26 13.73 -25.79
N PHE A 184 -1.09 13.37 -25.25
CA PHE A 184 -0.52 14.00 -24.07
C PHE A 184 0.28 15.23 -24.49
N GLU A 185 -0.37 16.39 -24.66
CA GLU A 185 0.24 17.61 -25.21
C GLU A 185 1.51 18.07 -24.49
N ARG A 186 1.71 17.65 -23.22
CA ARG A 186 2.95 17.94 -22.49
C ARG A 186 4.13 17.10 -22.93
N VAL A 187 3.90 16.00 -23.64
CA VAL A 187 4.95 15.09 -24.11
C VAL A 187 5.16 15.26 -25.58
N ASP A 188 4.11 15.05 -26.37
CA ASP A 188 4.14 15.21 -27.83
C ASP A 188 2.72 15.33 -28.41
N THR A 189 2.61 15.35 -29.74
CA THR A 189 1.35 15.46 -30.47
C THR A 189 0.84 14.12 -30.99
N LEU A 190 1.48 13.00 -30.62
CA LEU A 190 1.13 11.68 -31.10
C LEU A 190 0.01 11.06 -30.24
N PRO A 191 -0.97 10.38 -30.85
CA PRO A 191 -1.94 9.61 -30.13
C PRO A 191 -1.26 8.37 -29.52
N ARG A 192 -1.40 8.17 -28.20
CA ARG A 192 -0.69 7.15 -27.42
C ARG A 192 -1.65 6.34 -26.57
N HIS A 193 -1.22 5.12 -26.20
CA HIS A 193 -1.91 4.34 -25.18
C HIS A 193 -1.83 5.03 -23.82
N PRO A 194 -2.96 5.25 -23.11
CA PRO A 194 -2.95 5.73 -21.72
C PRO A 194 -2.61 4.57 -20.77
N GLY A 195 -1.34 4.13 -20.75
CA GLY A 195 -0.87 2.97 -19.98
C GLY A 195 -1.20 3.06 -18.50
N GLN A 196 -1.07 4.24 -17.90
CA GLN A 196 -1.42 4.51 -16.50
C GLN A 196 -2.92 4.34 -16.23
N LEU A 197 -3.79 4.67 -17.19
CA LEU A 197 -5.24 4.46 -17.06
C LEU A 197 -5.59 2.97 -17.12
N TYR A 198 -4.92 2.20 -17.98
CA TYR A 198 -5.09 0.74 -18.03
C TYR A 198 -4.72 0.09 -16.70
N GLU A 199 -3.60 0.51 -16.09
CA GLU A 199 -3.19 0.04 -14.78
C GLU A 199 -4.17 0.47 -13.69
N ALA A 200 -4.67 1.71 -13.71
CA ALA A 200 -5.66 2.18 -12.75
C ALA A 200 -6.94 1.34 -12.79
N ILE A 201 -7.46 1.05 -13.99
CA ILE A 201 -8.64 0.20 -14.18
C ILE A 201 -8.38 -1.22 -13.67
N ALA A 202 -7.23 -1.82 -14.01
CA ALA A 202 -6.87 -3.14 -13.55
C ALA A 202 -6.80 -3.21 -12.01
N TYR A 203 -6.21 -2.20 -11.36
CA TYR A 203 -6.12 -2.16 -9.90
C TYR A 203 -7.48 -1.88 -9.24
N ALA A 204 -8.33 -1.06 -9.83
CA ALA A 204 -9.70 -0.86 -9.37
C ALA A 204 -10.50 -2.17 -9.42
N LEU A 205 -10.39 -2.93 -10.52
CA LEU A 205 -11.03 -4.25 -10.65
C LEU A 205 -10.52 -5.24 -9.60
N LEU A 206 -9.22 -5.27 -9.35
CA LEU A 206 -8.64 -6.10 -8.29
C LEU A 206 -9.18 -5.72 -6.91
N ALA A 207 -9.28 -4.42 -6.61
CA ALA A 207 -9.84 -3.94 -5.34
C ALA A 207 -11.29 -4.42 -5.16
N ILE A 208 -12.11 -4.34 -6.22
CA ILE A 208 -13.51 -4.82 -6.21
C ILE A 208 -13.56 -6.34 -6.00
N ILE A 209 -12.73 -7.11 -6.71
CA ILE A 209 -12.64 -8.57 -6.58
C ILE A 209 -12.27 -8.95 -5.15
N MET A 210 -11.23 -8.33 -4.59
CA MET A 210 -10.77 -8.62 -3.23
C MET A 210 -11.84 -8.26 -2.19
N PHE A 211 -12.48 -7.10 -2.33
CA PHE A 211 -13.58 -6.70 -1.47
C PHE A 211 -14.74 -7.72 -1.52
N HIS A 212 -15.12 -8.16 -2.72
CA HIS A 212 -16.19 -9.14 -2.90
C HIS A 212 -15.85 -10.49 -2.26
N ILE A 213 -14.63 -11.00 -2.50
CA ILE A 213 -14.15 -12.25 -1.87
C ILE A 213 -14.13 -12.09 -0.35
N TYR A 214 -13.60 -10.98 0.16
CA TYR A 214 -13.53 -10.70 1.60
C TYR A 214 -14.92 -10.70 2.23
N LYS A 215 -15.88 -9.99 1.63
CA LYS A 215 -17.26 -9.91 2.12
C LYS A 215 -17.93 -11.28 2.16
N ASN A 216 -17.76 -12.09 1.13
CA ASN A 216 -18.41 -13.40 1.01
C ASN A 216 -17.77 -14.49 1.90
N THR A 217 -16.51 -14.31 2.29
CA THR A 217 -15.79 -15.25 3.17
C THR A 217 -15.82 -14.86 4.64
N ASN A 218 -16.29 -13.65 4.97
CA ASN A 218 -16.64 -13.31 6.33
C ASN A 218 -17.83 -14.17 6.75
N VAL A 219 -17.61 -15.04 7.70
CA VAL A 219 -18.71 -15.79 8.33
C VAL A 219 -19.61 -14.76 9.01
N SER A 220 -20.77 -14.51 8.44
CA SER A 220 -21.78 -13.65 9.05
C SER A 220 -22.04 -14.11 10.47
N SER A 221 -21.62 -13.32 11.44
CA SER A 221 -22.04 -13.42 12.84
C SER A 221 -23.53 -13.08 13.01
N SER A 222 -24.28 -13.00 11.92
CA SER A 222 -25.68 -12.58 11.83
C SER A 222 -26.64 -13.71 11.57
N THR A 223 -26.37 -14.96 11.97
CA THR A 223 -27.45 -15.96 12.04
C THR A 223 -27.17 -17.04 13.10
N SER A 224 -26.88 -16.62 14.33
CA SER A 224 -27.25 -17.37 15.52
C SER A 224 -28.23 -16.51 16.35
N THR A 225 -29.32 -16.14 15.72
CA THR A 225 -30.54 -15.92 16.51
C THR A 225 -30.86 -17.29 17.08
N VAL A 226 -30.44 -17.49 18.31
CA VAL A 226 -30.97 -18.54 19.17
C VAL A 226 -32.47 -18.49 19.01
N ARG A 227 -33.05 -19.45 18.29
CA ARG A 227 -34.44 -19.86 18.47
C ARG A 227 -34.51 -20.36 19.90
N THR A 228 -34.73 -19.45 20.84
CA THR A 228 -35.31 -19.82 22.12
C THR A 228 -36.69 -20.35 21.82
N ASP A 229 -36.79 -21.65 21.73
CA ASP A 229 -38.04 -22.36 21.82
C ASP A 229 -38.72 -21.95 23.13
N PHE A 230 -39.72 -21.11 22.97
CA PHE A 230 -40.63 -20.68 24.03
C PHE A 230 -41.54 -21.88 24.33
N LYS A 231 -41.10 -22.79 25.20
CA LYS A 231 -42.02 -23.73 25.84
C LYS A 231 -41.69 -23.85 27.31
N THR A 232 -42.71 -23.45 28.10
CA THR A 232 -43.01 -23.78 29.50
C THR A 232 -42.05 -23.21 30.58
N GLY A 233 -42.38 -22.12 31.23
CA GLY A 233 -43.28 -21.99 32.35
C GLY A 233 -42.72 -22.31 33.74
N LYS A 234 -42.67 -21.28 34.60
CA LYS A 234 -42.70 -21.25 36.09
C LYS A 234 -41.42 -21.36 36.87
N ALA A 235 -41.17 -20.24 37.54
CA ALA A 235 -40.74 -20.12 38.93
C ALA A 235 -39.25 -20.44 39.28
N HIS A 236 -38.47 -19.39 39.50
CA HIS A 236 -37.95 -19.07 40.82
C HIS A 236 -37.28 -17.69 40.83
N SER A 237 -38.01 -16.69 41.27
CA SER A 237 -37.43 -15.46 41.79
C SER A 237 -36.89 -15.75 43.20
N LYS A 238 -35.61 -15.48 43.42
CA LYS A 238 -34.94 -15.09 44.67
C LYS A 238 -33.52 -15.62 44.63
N GLU A 239 -32.60 -14.79 44.23
CA GLU A 239 -31.19 -14.78 44.62
C GLU A 239 -30.36 -13.96 43.64
N ALA A 240 -30.64 -12.68 43.55
CA ALA A 240 -29.81 -11.74 42.81
C ALA A 240 -29.79 -10.35 43.48
N GLU A 241 -29.60 -10.37 44.80
CA GLU A 241 -29.43 -9.12 45.57
C GLU A 241 -28.53 -9.33 46.76
N LYS A 242 -27.25 -9.61 46.45
CA LYS A 242 -26.13 -9.51 47.44
C LYS A 242 -24.80 -9.83 46.74
N ASN A 243 -24.29 -8.92 45.96
CA ASN A 243 -22.84 -8.81 45.68
C ASN A 243 -22.57 -7.56 44.83
N SER A 244 -23.06 -6.46 45.32
CA SER A 244 -22.55 -5.14 44.92
C SER A 244 -22.08 -4.47 46.18
N ILE A 245 -20.77 -4.58 46.46
CA ILE A 245 -19.91 -3.72 47.28
C ILE A 245 -18.61 -4.51 47.52
N GLU A 246 -17.55 -3.97 47.01
CA GLU A 246 -16.13 -4.23 47.15
C GLU A 246 -15.42 -4.69 45.88
N ILE A 247 -15.08 -3.75 45.00
CA ILE A 247 -13.79 -3.75 44.28
C ILE A 247 -13.46 -2.29 43.97
N SER A 248 -12.96 -1.58 44.97
CA SER A 248 -12.13 -0.40 44.77
C SER A 248 -10.69 -0.84 45.01
N GLY A 249 -9.82 -0.65 44.04
CA GLY A 249 -8.38 -0.70 44.28
C GLY A 249 -7.62 -1.74 43.46
N ASN A 250 -6.86 -1.25 42.49
CA ASN A 250 -5.82 -1.91 41.66
C ASN A 250 -6.22 -2.51 40.30
N GLU A 251 -6.76 -1.72 39.41
CA GLU A 251 -6.56 -1.97 38.00
C GLU A 251 -5.15 -1.54 37.56
N LYS A 252 -4.15 -2.39 37.81
CA LYS A 252 -3.02 -2.50 36.86
C LYS A 252 -3.64 -2.99 35.57
N LYS A 253 -3.72 -2.08 34.56
CA LYS A 253 -4.10 -2.41 33.18
C LYS A 253 -3.20 -3.54 32.70
N ASN A 254 -3.63 -4.78 32.85
CA ASN A 254 -3.09 -5.92 32.14
C ASN A 254 -3.46 -5.75 30.67
N PHE A 255 -2.58 -5.11 29.90
CA PHE A 255 -2.63 -4.96 28.45
C PHE A 255 -2.37 -6.33 27.78
N SER A 256 -3.23 -7.29 28.06
CA SER A 256 -3.27 -8.61 27.41
C SER A 256 -4.58 -8.76 26.66
N SER A 257 -4.88 -7.83 25.73
CA SER A 257 -5.87 -8.10 24.72
C SER A 257 -5.29 -9.10 23.72
N SER A 258 -5.53 -10.38 23.98
CA SER A 258 -5.09 -11.47 23.13
C SER A 258 -5.67 -11.32 21.72
N VAL A 259 -4.81 -11.38 20.70
CA VAL A 259 -5.25 -11.50 19.31
C VAL A 259 -6.01 -12.82 19.19
N PRO A 260 -7.17 -12.86 18.51
CA PRO A 260 -7.94 -14.09 18.33
C PRO A 260 -7.08 -15.21 17.74
N SER A 261 -7.23 -16.42 18.27
CA SER A 261 -6.54 -17.61 17.75
C SER A 261 -7.02 -17.99 16.36
N SER A 262 -8.27 -17.62 15.99
CA SER A 262 -8.85 -17.79 14.67
C SER A 262 -9.55 -16.50 14.22
N PHE A 263 -9.44 -16.18 12.94
CA PHE A 263 -10.08 -15.01 12.35
C PHE A 263 -11.49 -15.35 11.84
N PRO A 264 -12.48 -14.42 11.98
CA PRO A 264 -13.81 -14.58 11.40
C PRO A 264 -13.79 -14.85 9.89
N ASN A 265 -12.88 -14.22 9.15
CA ASN A 265 -12.64 -14.55 7.75
C ASN A 265 -11.59 -15.66 7.63
N LYS A 266 -12.00 -16.82 7.11
CA LYS A 266 -11.15 -18.01 7.00
C LYS A 266 -9.94 -17.86 6.09
N LEU A 267 -9.97 -16.92 5.16
CA LEU A 267 -8.86 -16.64 4.24
C LEU A 267 -7.84 -15.65 4.82
N MET A 268 -8.24 -14.83 5.84
CA MET A 268 -7.34 -13.89 6.46
C MET A 268 -6.25 -14.59 7.29
N GLY A 269 -5.03 -14.10 7.16
CA GLY A 269 -3.87 -14.66 7.87
C GLY A 269 -3.39 -16.00 7.32
N THR A 270 -3.78 -16.35 6.09
CA THR A 270 -3.32 -17.54 5.37
C THR A 270 -2.33 -17.22 4.26
N GLY A 271 -2.19 -15.94 3.86
CA GLY A 271 -1.43 -15.48 2.70
C GLY A 271 -2.23 -15.53 1.39
N PHE A 272 -3.53 -15.85 1.45
CA PHE A 272 -4.37 -15.94 0.25
C PHE A 272 -4.50 -14.60 -0.48
N TYR A 273 -4.85 -13.53 0.25
CA TYR A 273 -5.03 -12.20 -0.35
C TYR A 273 -3.72 -11.62 -0.87
N PHE A 274 -2.63 -11.87 -0.17
CA PHE A 274 -1.30 -11.50 -0.65
C PHE A 274 -0.96 -12.22 -1.96
N GLY A 275 -1.19 -13.54 -2.01
CA GLY A 275 -0.98 -14.33 -3.22
C GLY A 275 -1.84 -13.86 -4.39
N LEU A 276 -3.14 -13.58 -4.16
CA LEU A 276 -4.06 -13.06 -5.17
C LEU A 276 -3.61 -11.68 -5.68
N CYS A 277 -3.17 -10.81 -4.78
CA CYS A 277 -2.66 -9.48 -5.12
C CYS A 277 -1.45 -9.57 -6.06
N LEU A 278 -0.44 -10.36 -5.70
CA LEU A 278 0.74 -10.57 -6.53
C LEU A 278 0.36 -11.19 -7.90
N LEU A 279 -0.39 -12.28 -7.87
CA LEU A 279 -0.78 -12.97 -9.10
C LEU A 279 -1.47 -12.04 -10.09
N TYR A 280 -2.46 -11.28 -9.61
CA TYR A 280 -3.24 -10.41 -10.48
C TYR A 280 -2.42 -9.21 -10.99
N ILE A 281 -1.73 -8.49 -10.09
CA ILE A 281 -0.97 -7.27 -10.45
C ILE A 281 0.11 -7.60 -11.48
N PHE A 282 0.91 -8.65 -11.23
CA PHE A 282 2.00 -8.99 -12.12
C PHE A 282 1.53 -9.65 -13.43
N THR A 283 0.40 -10.36 -13.41
CA THR A 283 -0.24 -10.84 -14.65
C THR A 283 -0.76 -9.66 -15.48
N ALA A 284 -1.51 -8.74 -14.88
CA ALA A 284 -1.99 -7.54 -15.57
C ALA A 284 -0.82 -6.72 -16.13
N ARG A 285 0.28 -6.59 -15.35
CA ARG A 285 1.48 -5.89 -15.77
C ARG A 285 2.09 -6.50 -17.04
N ILE A 286 2.18 -7.82 -17.18
CA ILE A 286 2.71 -8.45 -18.40
C ILE A 286 1.95 -7.97 -19.64
N PHE A 287 0.61 -7.91 -19.58
CA PHE A 287 -0.20 -7.46 -20.71
C PHE A 287 -0.10 -5.95 -20.96
N ILE A 288 -0.13 -5.14 -19.91
CA ILE A 288 -0.06 -3.68 -20.04
C ILE A 288 1.32 -3.24 -20.52
N GLU A 289 2.38 -3.94 -20.13
CA GLU A 289 3.75 -3.64 -20.55
C GLU A 289 3.94 -3.75 -22.09
N LEU A 290 3.14 -4.56 -22.79
CA LEU A 290 3.13 -4.62 -24.24
C LEU A 290 2.75 -3.27 -24.90
N THR A 291 1.95 -2.46 -24.20
CA THR A 291 1.50 -1.14 -24.67
C THR A 291 2.42 0.01 -24.28
N LYS A 292 3.45 -0.24 -23.45
CA LYS A 292 4.40 0.78 -23.00
C LYS A 292 5.62 0.85 -23.91
N GLU A 293 6.24 2.03 -23.97
CA GLU A 293 7.56 2.18 -24.57
C GLU A 293 8.63 1.47 -23.73
N ASN A 294 9.68 0.99 -24.40
CA ASN A 294 10.85 0.45 -23.72
C ASN A 294 11.49 1.56 -22.89
N GLN A 295 11.82 1.26 -21.64
CA GLN A 295 12.39 2.26 -20.75
C GLN A 295 13.91 2.41 -20.93
N GLU A 296 14.55 1.35 -21.43
CA GLU A 296 16.00 1.28 -21.61
C GLU A 296 16.35 0.79 -23.02
N ALA A 297 17.43 1.33 -23.58
CA ALA A 297 17.85 1.02 -24.94
C ALA A 297 18.22 -0.48 -25.14
N PHE A 298 18.69 -1.17 -24.11
CA PHE A 298 19.03 -2.60 -24.19
C PHE A 298 17.79 -3.52 -24.31
N GLU A 299 16.60 -3.00 -24.04
CA GLU A 299 15.33 -3.76 -24.22
C GLU A 299 14.95 -3.92 -25.70
N GLU A 300 15.58 -3.14 -26.60
CA GLU A 300 15.38 -3.27 -28.04
C GLU A 300 15.92 -4.63 -28.52
N GLY A 301 15.00 -5.47 -29.00
CA GLY A 301 15.34 -6.83 -29.47
C GLY A 301 15.11 -7.96 -28.44
N MET A 302 14.72 -7.64 -27.20
CA MET A 302 14.31 -8.67 -26.23
C MET A 302 12.89 -9.18 -26.57
N ILE A 303 12.68 -10.50 -26.45
CA ILE A 303 11.36 -11.12 -26.61
C ILE A 303 10.40 -10.65 -25.52
N LEU A 304 10.90 -10.52 -24.28
CA LEU A 304 10.19 -9.97 -23.12
C LEU A 304 11.02 -8.81 -22.59
N ASN A 305 10.38 -7.67 -22.31
CA ASN A 305 11.07 -6.55 -21.66
C ASN A 305 11.34 -6.87 -20.18
N MET A 306 12.20 -6.05 -19.53
CA MET A 306 12.58 -6.26 -18.14
C MET A 306 11.38 -6.25 -17.19
N GLY A 307 10.37 -5.41 -17.46
CA GLY A 307 9.14 -5.36 -16.67
C GLY A 307 8.36 -6.68 -16.70
N GLN A 308 8.32 -7.35 -17.85
CA GLN A 308 7.68 -8.64 -18.02
C GLN A 308 8.50 -9.76 -17.37
N LEU A 309 9.81 -9.78 -17.62
CA LEU A 309 10.71 -10.80 -17.07
C LEU A 309 10.71 -10.80 -15.54
N LEU A 310 10.81 -9.62 -14.94
CA LEU A 310 10.75 -9.44 -13.49
C LEU A 310 9.37 -9.78 -12.89
N SER A 311 8.31 -9.79 -13.70
CA SER A 311 6.96 -10.16 -13.23
C SER A 311 6.77 -11.66 -13.04
N LEU A 312 7.48 -12.51 -13.78
CA LEU A 312 7.31 -13.97 -13.76
C LEU A 312 7.52 -14.60 -12.38
N PRO A 313 8.62 -14.29 -11.63
CA PRO A 313 8.81 -14.84 -10.29
C PRO A 313 7.67 -14.49 -9.33
N PHE A 314 7.14 -13.26 -9.43
CA PHE A 314 6.04 -12.82 -8.56
C PHE A 314 4.70 -13.47 -8.91
N ILE A 315 4.45 -13.80 -10.18
CA ILE A 315 3.29 -14.57 -10.61
C ILE A 315 3.34 -15.97 -9.99
N VAL A 316 4.50 -16.64 -10.09
CA VAL A 316 4.69 -17.99 -9.51
C VAL A 316 4.51 -17.95 -8.00
N LEU A 317 5.17 -17.00 -7.32
CA LEU A 317 5.04 -16.81 -5.87
C LEU A 317 3.59 -16.51 -5.47
N GLY A 318 2.90 -15.66 -6.23
CA GLY A 318 1.50 -15.31 -6.02
C GLY A 318 0.58 -16.53 -6.14
N ALA A 319 0.75 -17.33 -7.20
CA ALA A 319 -0.01 -18.54 -7.41
C ALA A 319 0.20 -19.57 -6.28
N LEU A 320 1.45 -19.80 -5.88
CA LEU A 320 1.80 -20.73 -4.81
C LEU A 320 1.26 -20.30 -3.45
N THR A 321 1.40 -19.02 -3.09
CA THR A 321 0.90 -18.48 -1.82
C THR A 321 -0.61 -18.47 -1.77
N MET A 322 -1.29 -18.10 -2.86
CA MET A 322 -2.75 -18.14 -2.97
C MET A 322 -3.28 -19.57 -2.84
N TRP A 323 -2.69 -20.53 -3.57
CA TRP A 323 -3.08 -21.94 -3.49
C TRP A 323 -2.89 -22.53 -2.09
N ARG A 324 -1.73 -22.26 -1.47
CA ARG A 324 -1.43 -22.70 -0.10
C ARG A 324 -2.42 -22.08 0.90
N GLY A 325 -2.70 -20.77 0.78
CA GLY A 325 -3.65 -20.07 1.62
C GLY A 325 -5.05 -20.64 1.52
N TYR A 326 -5.52 -20.94 0.30
CA TYR A 326 -6.81 -21.57 0.07
C TYR A 326 -6.89 -23.00 0.67
N LYS A 327 -5.83 -23.79 0.51
CA LYS A 327 -5.77 -25.14 1.11
C LYS A 327 -5.79 -25.09 2.63
N THR A 328 -5.12 -24.10 3.22
CA THR A 328 -5.09 -23.91 4.68
C THR A 328 -6.44 -23.48 5.23
N SER A 329 -7.22 -22.68 4.49
CA SER A 329 -8.55 -22.22 4.91
C SER A 329 -9.62 -23.31 4.92
N LYS A 330 -9.37 -24.43 4.26
CA LYS A 330 -10.28 -25.60 4.21
C LYS A 330 -10.04 -26.62 5.32
N LYS A 331 -8.90 -26.52 6.02
CA LYS A 331 -8.59 -27.33 7.19
C LYS A 331 -9.14 -26.69 8.45
#